data_a68b994873463b5b6108d8cf9f34e240
#
_entry.id   a68b994873463b5b6108d8cf9f34e240
#
_cell.length_a   1.000
_cell.length_b   1.000
_cell.length_c   1.000
_cell.angle_alpha   90.00
_cell.angle_beta   90.00
_cell.angle_gamma   90.00
#
_symmetry.space_group_name_H-M   'P 1'
#
loop_
_entity.id
_entity.type
_entity.pdbx_description
1 polymer ?
#
loop_
_entity_poly.entity_id
_entity_poly.type
_entity_poly.pdbx_seq_one_letter_code
_entity_poly.pdbx_strand_id
1 'polypeptide(L)'
;AHSVMHPEMGHSLDLLASIYTNKNFYKEMRKEATSGNYNNTLWEYNGIDCCVTYEVAVKLAHELVETKAWEFFHSVAMPVTKTLIRMEHKGVNINEDLRAQRKEMLSSEVDNILADDALCGVNPNSPKQVLDYFESRGIRLPVARGRKTASTDVHTLKLLRPRQPKHAEFIDKCLAVRDRRKIIGTYLEAKIHTDGRMRTSYRTSATDTGRISSSKDVFNKGMNLQNVPGDQRDWFVPDPDLIFWEADGSQIEARITAYVANDHNYMQGFKEGRDIHTENAMALFRIPESQVRDIVEGTH
;
A
#
# COMPACT_ATOMS: atom_id res chain seq x y z
N ALA A 1 9.39 -19.57 3.09
CA ALA A 1 8.84 -20.84 3.55
C ALA A 1 7.72 -20.61 4.55
N HIS A 2 8.01 -20.09 5.76
CA HIS A 2 7.03 -19.93 6.83
C HIS A 2 5.77 -19.15 6.39
N SER A 3 5.92 -18.05 5.65
CA SER A 3 4.80 -17.25 5.13
C SER A 3 3.92 -17.97 4.10
N VAL A 4 4.42 -19.04 3.48
CA VAL A 4 3.63 -19.86 2.56
C VAL A 4 2.69 -20.79 3.33
N MET A 5 3.12 -21.26 4.50
CA MET A 5 2.37 -22.21 5.33
C MET A 5 1.49 -21.49 6.39
N HIS A 6 1.98 -20.37 6.91
CA HIS A 6 1.37 -19.61 8.02
C HIS A 6 1.30 -18.12 7.67
N PRO A 7 0.52 -17.72 6.66
CA PRO A 7 0.52 -16.34 6.16
C PRO A 7 0.06 -15.30 7.19
N GLU A 8 -0.80 -15.69 8.14
CA GLU A 8 -1.36 -14.82 9.18
C GLU A 8 -0.40 -14.57 10.37
N MET A 9 0.72 -15.29 10.42
CA MET A 9 1.68 -15.16 11.51
C MET A 9 2.79 -14.15 11.20
N GLY A 10 3.50 -13.68 12.23
CA GLY A 10 4.75 -12.95 12.04
C GLY A 10 5.86 -13.85 11.50
N HIS A 11 6.81 -13.25 10.74
CA HIS A 11 7.90 -13.99 10.10
C HIS A 11 9.28 -13.49 10.51
N SER A 12 9.37 -12.78 11.66
CA SER A 12 10.64 -12.29 12.18
C SER A 12 11.51 -13.44 12.68
N LEU A 13 12.83 -13.31 12.56
CA LEU A 13 13.75 -14.39 12.94
C LEU A 13 13.68 -14.71 14.44
N ASP A 14 13.37 -13.74 15.29
CA ASP A 14 13.16 -13.94 16.73
C ASP A 14 11.95 -14.82 17.02
N LEU A 15 10.82 -14.58 16.33
CA LEU A 15 9.65 -15.44 16.44
C LEU A 15 9.94 -16.84 15.93
N LEU A 16 10.56 -16.95 14.73
CA LEU A 16 10.91 -18.26 14.17
C LEU A 16 11.92 -19.02 15.04
N ALA A 17 12.87 -18.33 15.64
CA ALA A 17 13.79 -18.93 16.59
C ALA A 17 13.06 -19.52 17.80
N SER A 18 12.07 -18.81 18.35
CA SER A 18 11.29 -19.28 19.50
C SER A 18 10.40 -20.49 19.19
N ILE A 19 9.92 -20.61 17.95
CA ILE A 19 9.07 -21.73 17.50
C ILE A 19 9.93 -22.96 17.13
N TYR A 20 11.01 -22.73 16.37
CA TYR A 20 11.73 -23.80 15.72
C TYR A 20 13.06 -24.17 16.36
N THR A 21 13.52 -23.45 17.37
CA THR A 21 14.80 -23.77 18.04
C THR A 21 14.69 -23.80 19.55
N ASN A 22 15.66 -24.40 20.22
CA ASN A 22 15.78 -24.36 21.68
C ASN A 22 16.73 -23.24 22.15
N LYS A 23 16.98 -22.22 21.33
CA LYS A 23 17.86 -21.12 21.67
C LYS A 23 17.15 -20.14 22.62
N ASN A 24 17.87 -19.72 23.65
CA ASN A 24 17.41 -18.64 24.52
C ASN A 24 17.26 -17.35 23.72
N PHE A 25 16.40 -16.45 24.18
CA PHE A 25 16.24 -15.14 23.55
C PHE A 25 17.55 -14.34 23.59
N TYR A 26 18.06 -13.96 22.43
CA TYR A 26 19.37 -13.31 22.28
C TYR A 26 19.31 -11.95 21.58
N LYS A 27 18.10 -11.51 21.15
CA LYS A 27 17.93 -10.26 20.36
C LYS A 27 18.27 -8.98 21.12
N GLU A 28 18.38 -9.04 22.46
CA GLU A 28 18.86 -7.92 23.28
C GLU A 28 20.31 -7.56 22.97
N MET A 29 21.15 -8.55 22.61
CA MET A 29 22.54 -8.34 22.18
C MET A 29 22.64 -7.35 21.01
N ARG A 30 21.60 -7.22 20.17
CA ARG A 30 21.58 -6.25 19.07
C ARG A 30 21.68 -4.80 19.55
N LYS A 31 21.06 -4.47 20.69
CA LYS A 31 21.12 -3.12 21.27
C LYS A 31 22.52 -2.78 21.73
N GLU A 32 23.18 -3.74 22.34
CA GLU A 32 24.58 -3.63 22.80
C GLU A 32 25.53 -3.53 21.62
N ALA A 33 25.35 -4.36 20.60
CA ALA A 33 26.17 -4.39 19.40
C ALA A 33 26.07 -3.10 18.56
N THR A 34 24.95 -2.36 18.62
CA THR A 34 24.73 -1.13 17.85
C THR A 34 25.09 0.15 18.61
N SER A 35 25.43 0.08 19.90
CA SER A 35 25.75 1.24 20.76
C SER A 35 27.16 1.83 20.58
N GLY A 36 27.85 1.53 19.49
CA GLY A 36 29.11 2.17 19.10
C GLY A 36 30.39 1.43 19.48
N ASN A 37 30.32 0.38 20.30
CA ASN A 37 31.40 -0.53 20.51
C ASN A 37 31.29 -1.71 19.52
N TYR A 38 32.02 -1.67 18.40
CA TYR A 38 32.19 -2.78 17.45
C TYR A 38 32.97 -3.93 18.13
N ASN A 39 32.34 -4.56 19.08
CA ASN A 39 32.94 -5.58 19.93
C ASN A 39 32.57 -6.97 19.45
N ASN A 40 33.21 -7.96 20.03
CA ASN A 40 32.92 -9.39 19.85
C ASN A 40 31.42 -9.71 19.90
N THR A 41 30.61 -8.92 20.62
CA THR A 41 29.14 -9.02 20.72
C THR A 41 28.44 -8.97 19.37
N LEU A 42 28.89 -8.11 18.42
CA LEU A 42 28.29 -8.06 17.07
C LEU A 42 28.58 -9.33 16.27
N TRP A 43 29.81 -9.83 16.38
CA TRP A 43 30.20 -11.07 15.68
C TRP A 43 29.48 -12.29 16.28
N GLU A 44 29.37 -12.35 17.60
CA GLU A 44 28.63 -13.38 18.30
C GLU A 44 27.14 -13.35 17.94
N TYR A 45 26.51 -12.17 17.99
CA TYR A 45 25.15 -11.97 17.56
C TYR A 45 24.89 -12.44 16.11
N ASN A 46 25.73 -12.03 15.17
CA ASN A 46 25.63 -12.44 13.78
C ASN A 46 25.85 -13.96 13.61
N GLY A 47 26.80 -14.55 14.36
CA GLY A 47 27.02 -16.00 14.37
C GLY A 47 25.80 -16.77 14.85
N ILE A 48 25.15 -16.30 15.92
CA ILE A 48 23.89 -16.89 16.40
C ILE A 48 22.78 -16.74 15.35
N ASP A 49 22.62 -15.57 14.72
CA ASP A 49 21.62 -15.35 13.65
C ASP A 49 21.84 -16.34 12.49
N CYS A 50 23.07 -16.59 12.09
CA CYS A 50 23.38 -17.57 11.04
C CYS A 50 23.00 -19.01 11.45
N CYS A 51 23.39 -19.44 12.63
CA CYS A 51 23.07 -20.78 13.14
C CYS A 51 21.55 -20.98 13.27
N VAL A 52 20.86 -20.02 13.86
CA VAL A 52 19.39 -20.05 14.00
C VAL A 52 18.70 -20.09 12.65
N THR A 53 19.14 -19.27 11.70
CA THR A 53 18.58 -19.26 10.33
C THR A 53 18.71 -20.63 9.68
N TYR A 54 19.85 -21.30 9.83
CA TYR A 54 20.05 -22.64 9.29
C TYR A 54 19.13 -23.67 9.97
N GLU A 55 19.10 -23.71 11.32
CA GLU A 55 18.22 -24.62 12.06
C GLU A 55 16.75 -24.45 11.66
N VAL A 56 16.27 -23.21 11.58
CA VAL A 56 14.91 -22.85 11.14
C VAL A 56 14.68 -23.32 9.69
N ALA A 57 15.62 -23.07 8.79
CA ALA A 57 15.48 -23.45 7.38
C ALA A 57 15.31 -24.96 7.21
N VAL A 58 16.08 -25.77 7.94
CA VAL A 58 15.96 -27.24 7.89
C VAL A 58 14.58 -27.70 8.35
N LYS A 59 14.07 -27.16 9.47
CA LYS A 59 12.76 -27.54 9.99
C LYS A 59 11.61 -27.08 9.09
N LEU A 60 11.69 -25.86 8.54
CA LEU A 60 10.73 -25.37 7.57
C LEU A 60 10.73 -26.20 6.27
N ALA A 61 11.87 -26.74 5.85
CA ALA A 61 11.90 -27.62 4.69
C ALA A 61 11.13 -28.93 4.93
N HIS A 62 11.24 -29.52 6.11
CA HIS A 62 10.44 -30.70 6.49
C HIS A 62 8.94 -30.35 6.54
N GLU A 63 8.58 -29.27 7.18
CA GLU A 63 7.17 -28.82 7.32
C GLU A 63 6.53 -28.51 5.97
N LEU A 64 7.28 -27.91 5.02
CA LEU A 64 6.81 -27.69 3.64
C LEU A 64 6.43 -29.00 2.94
N VAL A 65 7.17 -30.08 3.18
CA VAL A 65 6.86 -31.41 2.63
C VAL A 65 5.61 -31.99 3.29
N GLU A 66 5.53 -31.94 4.61
CA GLU A 66 4.39 -32.46 5.39
C GLU A 66 3.09 -31.76 5.04
N THR A 67 3.13 -30.43 4.86
CA THR A 67 1.98 -29.60 4.47
C THR A 67 1.68 -29.63 2.97
N LYS A 68 2.44 -30.36 2.16
CA LYS A 68 2.35 -30.41 0.69
C LYS A 68 2.57 -29.06 0.00
N ALA A 69 3.21 -28.11 0.66
CA ALA A 69 3.50 -26.78 0.14
C ALA A 69 4.86 -26.70 -0.59
N TRP A 70 5.65 -27.78 -0.58
CA TRP A 70 7.00 -27.83 -1.16
C TRP A 70 7.04 -27.45 -2.64
N GLU A 71 6.12 -28.03 -3.44
CA GLU A 71 6.07 -27.75 -4.88
C GLU A 71 5.73 -26.29 -5.14
N PHE A 72 4.71 -25.74 -4.48
CA PHE A 72 4.36 -24.33 -4.60
C PHE A 72 5.51 -23.40 -4.19
N PHE A 73 6.18 -23.73 -3.09
CA PHE A 73 7.34 -22.95 -2.63
C PHE A 73 8.44 -22.88 -3.69
N HIS A 74 8.80 -24.01 -4.31
CA HIS A 74 9.89 -24.08 -5.29
C HIS A 74 9.51 -23.61 -6.69
N SER A 75 8.28 -23.91 -7.15
CA SER A 75 7.84 -23.61 -8.52
C SER A 75 7.21 -22.23 -8.67
N VAL A 76 6.71 -21.62 -7.58
CA VAL A 76 6.06 -20.32 -7.60
C VAL A 76 6.77 -19.31 -6.69
N ALA A 77 6.80 -19.52 -5.38
CA ALA A 77 7.25 -18.52 -4.43
C ALA A 77 8.71 -18.10 -4.63
N MET A 78 9.61 -19.08 -4.83
CA MET A 78 11.04 -18.79 -5.02
C MET A 78 11.36 -18.15 -6.39
N PRO A 79 10.80 -18.58 -7.53
CA PRO A 79 10.94 -17.86 -8.80
C PRO A 79 10.40 -16.44 -8.77
N VAL A 80 9.23 -16.21 -8.16
CA VAL A 80 8.67 -14.86 -7.95
C VAL A 80 9.63 -14.01 -7.14
N THR A 81 10.15 -14.51 -6.01
CA THR A 81 11.11 -13.78 -5.18
C THR A 81 12.37 -13.39 -5.98
N LYS A 82 12.93 -14.30 -6.79
CA LYS A 82 14.07 -14.00 -7.65
C LYS A 82 13.76 -12.92 -8.68
N THR A 83 12.57 -12.94 -9.26
CA THR A 83 12.12 -11.93 -10.21
C THR A 83 11.99 -10.56 -9.54
N LEU A 84 11.39 -10.50 -8.36
CA LEU A 84 11.25 -9.27 -7.60
C LEU A 84 12.61 -8.66 -7.23
N ILE A 85 13.57 -9.47 -6.80
CA ILE A 85 14.95 -9.01 -6.53
C ILE A 85 15.57 -8.37 -7.78
N ARG A 86 15.38 -8.96 -8.97
CA ARG A 86 15.85 -8.38 -10.23
C ARG A 86 15.17 -7.05 -10.54
N MET A 87 13.85 -6.94 -10.30
CA MET A 87 13.09 -5.71 -10.46
C MET A 87 13.57 -4.62 -9.49
N GLU A 88 13.79 -4.96 -8.22
CA GLU A 88 14.36 -4.05 -7.22
C GLU A 88 15.72 -3.52 -7.66
N HIS A 89 16.60 -4.41 -8.11
CA HIS A 89 17.94 -4.04 -8.57
C HIS A 89 17.89 -3.12 -9.81
N LYS A 90 17.06 -3.47 -10.79
CA LYS A 90 16.93 -2.69 -12.03
C LYS A 90 16.30 -1.31 -11.74
N GLY A 91 15.18 -1.25 -11.02
CA GLY A 91 14.40 -0.04 -10.84
C GLY A 91 13.80 0.49 -12.15
N VAL A 92 13.17 1.65 -12.09
CA VAL A 92 12.49 2.31 -13.20
C VAL A 92 13.11 3.68 -13.44
N ASN A 93 13.35 4.04 -14.71
CA ASN A 93 13.82 5.38 -15.09
C ASN A 93 12.71 6.39 -14.84
N ILE A 94 13.11 7.62 -14.53
CA ILE A 94 12.20 8.74 -14.36
C ILE A 94 12.67 9.94 -15.18
N ASN A 95 11.70 10.70 -15.65
CA ASN A 95 11.95 12.00 -16.26
C ASN A 95 11.85 13.08 -15.17
N GLU A 96 13.01 13.54 -14.67
CA GLU A 96 13.09 14.52 -13.59
C GLU A 96 12.48 15.86 -13.97
N ASP A 97 12.55 16.27 -15.23
CA ASP A 97 11.98 17.55 -15.70
C ASP A 97 10.46 17.51 -15.61
N LEU A 98 9.83 16.43 -16.11
CA LEU A 98 8.39 16.24 -16.01
C LEU A 98 7.94 16.12 -14.53
N ARG A 99 8.72 15.43 -13.72
CA ARG A 99 8.45 15.28 -12.28
C ARG A 99 8.53 16.63 -11.56
N ALA A 100 9.53 17.44 -11.86
CA ALA A 100 9.69 18.78 -11.30
C ALA A 100 8.57 19.73 -11.74
N GLN A 101 8.21 19.74 -13.04
CA GLN A 101 7.07 20.50 -13.57
C GLN A 101 5.76 20.11 -12.88
N ARG A 102 5.51 18.81 -12.71
CA ARG A 102 4.32 18.31 -12.02
C ARG A 102 4.28 18.78 -10.56
N LYS A 103 5.43 18.74 -9.85
CA LYS A 103 5.53 19.24 -8.48
C LYS A 103 5.23 20.71 -8.40
N GLU A 104 5.79 21.54 -9.28
CA GLU A 104 5.56 22.98 -9.33
C GLU A 104 4.09 23.30 -9.59
N MET A 105 3.48 22.62 -10.57
CA MET A 105 2.06 22.79 -10.89
C MET A 105 1.17 22.48 -9.67
N LEU A 106 1.36 21.31 -9.02
CA LEU A 106 0.55 20.92 -7.87
C LEU A 106 0.81 21.82 -6.65
N SER A 107 2.05 22.33 -6.48
CA SER A 107 2.36 23.28 -5.42
C SER A 107 1.65 24.61 -5.64
N SER A 108 1.64 25.13 -6.86
CA SER A 108 0.91 26.36 -7.21
C SER A 108 -0.60 26.20 -7.04
N GLU A 109 -1.16 25.03 -7.38
CA GLU A 109 -2.57 24.72 -7.10
C GLU A 109 -2.88 24.70 -5.60
N VAL A 110 -2.01 24.11 -4.77
CA VAL A 110 -2.15 24.13 -3.31
C VAL A 110 -2.15 25.55 -2.79
N ASP A 111 -1.20 26.39 -3.23
CA ASP A 111 -1.09 27.77 -2.78
C ASP A 111 -2.32 28.59 -3.18
N ASN A 112 -2.83 28.40 -4.40
CA ASN A 112 -4.07 29.03 -4.85
C ASN A 112 -5.29 28.61 -3.99
N ILE A 113 -5.42 27.34 -3.66
CA ILE A 113 -6.50 26.86 -2.80
C ILE A 113 -6.36 27.40 -1.37
N LEU A 114 -5.13 27.49 -0.85
CA LEU A 114 -4.87 28.00 0.50
C LEU A 114 -5.16 29.51 0.63
N ALA A 115 -5.05 30.25 -0.47
CA ALA A 115 -5.37 31.68 -0.53
C ALA A 115 -6.87 31.95 -0.63
N ASP A 116 -7.71 30.90 -0.80
CA ASP A 116 -9.12 31.05 -1.01
C ASP A 116 -9.88 31.30 0.30
N ASP A 117 -10.77 32.29 0.28
CA ASP A 117 -11.59 32.72 1.44
C ASP A 117 -12.50 31.62 2.00
N ALA A 118 -12.88 30.66 1.19
CA ALA A 118 -13.73 29.54 1.62
C ALA A 118 -13.05 28.65 2.66
N LEU A 119 -11.70 28.68 2.76
CA LEU A 119 -10.97 28.01 3.84
C LEU A 119 -10.99 28.78 5.17
N CYS A 120 -11.46 30.00 5.18
CA CYS A 120 -11.58 30.83 6.41
C CYS A 120 -10.25 30.91 7.21
N GLY A 121 -9.08 30.89 6.54
CA GLY A 121 -7.76 30.87 7.17
C GLY A 121 -7.39 29.56 7.87
N VAL A 122 -8.19 28.48 7.70
CA VAL A 122 -7.91 27.17 8.28
C VAL A 122 -6.85 26.44 7.47
N ASN A 123 -5.85 25.86 8.13
CA ASN A 123 -4.93 24.96 7.49
C ASN A 123 -5.55 23.55 7.31
N PRO A 124 -5.85 23.10 6.08
CA PRO A 124 -6.45 21.79 5.82
C PRO A 124 -5.67 20.59 6.37
N ASN A 125 -4.35 20.72 6.55
CA ASN A 125 -3.52 19.64 7.08
C ASN A 125 -3.41 19.65 8.62
N SER A 126 -4.04 20.60 9.30
CA SER A 126 -4.16 20.60 10.75
C SER A 126 -5.47 19.95 11.17
N PRO A 127 -5.48 18.69 11.67
CA PRO A 127 -6.71 18.06 12.14
C PRO A 127 -7.41 18.89 13.21
N LYS A 128 -6.65 19.57 14.06
CA LYS A 128 -7.18 20.42 15.11
C LYS A 128 -7.95 21.61 14.52
N GLN A 129 -7.33 22.37 13.60
CA GLN A 129 -7.98 23.54 13.01
C GLN A 129 -9.24 23.18 12.23
N VAL A 130 -9.21 22.04 11.50
CA VAL A 130 -10.39 21.55 10.78
C VAL A 130 -11.49 21.12 11.76
N LEU A 131 -11.13 20.50 12.90
CA LEU A 131 -12.08 20.16 13.95
C LEU A 131 -12.69 21.42 14.57
N ASP A 132 -11.87 22.37 14.97
CA ASP A 132 -12.28 23.65 15.58
C ASP A 132 -13.23 24.43 14.64
N TYR A 133 -12.99 24.38 13.32
CA TYR A 133 -13.87 24.98 12.31
C TYR A 133 -15.30 24.41 12.37
N PHE A 134 -15.44 23.10 12.49
CA PHE A 134 -16.77 22.46 12.57
C PHE A 134 -17.40 22.64 13.95
N GLU A 135 -16.66 22.49 15.02
CA GLU A 135 -17.15 22.64 16.40
C GLU A 135 -17.66 24.06 16.67
N SER A 136 -16.96 25.08 16.19
CA SER A 136 -17.42 26.50 16.32
C SER A 136 -18.71 26.78 15.59
N ARG A 137 -19.13 25.91 14.66
CA ARG A 137 -20.37 25.97 13.90
C ARG A 137 -21.43 24.97 14.38
N GLY A 138 -21.19 24.36 15.55
CA GLY A 138 -22.11 23.40 16.17
C GLY A 138 -22.16 22.04 15.49
N ILE A 139 -21.22 21.75 14.59
CA ILE A 139 -21.15 20.48 13.86
C ILE A 139 -20.19 19.53 14.58
N ARG A 140 -20.72 18.44 15.12
CA ARG A 140 -19.93 17.40 15.78
C ARG A 140 -19.48 16.34 14.77
N LEU A 141 -18.17 16.09 14.73
CA LEU A 141 -17.59 15.03 13.94
C LEU A 141 -17.60 13.69 14.70
N PRO A 142 -17.70 12.56 13.99
CA PRO A 142 -17.72 11.26 14.62
C PRO A 142 -16.37 10.95 15.29
N VAL A 143 -16.43 10.31 16.45
CA VAL A 143 -15.25 9.75 17.13
C VAL A 143 -15.13 8.29 16.71
N ALA A 144 -14.04 7.92 16.08
CA ALA A 144 -13.81 6.54 15.70
C ALA A 144 -13.64 5.64 16.95
N ARG A 145 -14.17 4.41 16.87
CA ARG A 145 -14.11 3.45 17.98
C ARG A 145 -12.67 3.28 18.48
N GLY A 146 -12.47 3.48 19.78
CA GLY A 146 -11.14 3.38 20.42
C GLY A 146 -10.28 4.66 20.35
N ARG A 147 -10.77 5.75 19.77
CA ARG A 147 -10.10 7.07 19.80
C ARG A 147 -10.74 8.02 20.79
N LYS A 148 -9.94 8.95 21.33
CA LYS A 148 -10.42 10.00 22.25
C LYS A 148 -10.89 11.26 21.55
N THR A 149 -10.47 11.47 20.31
CA THR A 149 -10.75 12.69 19.52
C THR A 149 -11.50 12.35 18.24
N ALA A 150 -12.33 13.28 17.78
CA ALA A 150 -13.03 13.17 16.52
C ALA A 150 -12.03 13.08 15.33
N SER A 151 -12.42 12.34 14.30
CA SER A 151 -11.61 12.20 13.09
C SER A 151 -11.97 13.28 12.07
N THR A 152 -10.95 13.86 11.46
CA THR A 152 -11.07 14.74 10.28
C THR A 152 -10.44 14.10 9.05
N ASP A 153 -10.36 12.77 9.00
CA ASP A 153 -9.80 12.05 7.87
C ASP A 153 -10.67 12.20 6.60
N VAL A 154 -10.11 11.76 5.49
CA VAL A 154 -10.75 11.86 4.17
C VAL A 154 -12.12 11.18 4.16
N HIS A 155 -12.23 10.01 4.77
CA HIS A 155 -13.49 9.26 4.83
C HIS A 155 -14.55 10.02 5.61
N THR A 156 -14.21 10.54 6.79
CA THR A 156 -15.11 11.35 7.62
C THR A 156 -15.60 12.60 6.89
N LEU A 157 -14.69 13.33 6.23
CA LEU A 157 -15.03 14.52 5.48
C LEU A 157 -15.91 14.21 4.27
N LYS A 158 -15.65 13.15 3.53
CA LYS A 158 -16.49 12.69 2.42
C LYS A 158 -17.91 12.31 2.89
N LEU A 159 -18.05 11.64 4.02
CA LEU A 159 -19.36 11.34 4.61
C LEU A 159 -20.11 12.58 5.13
N LEU A 160 -19.38 13.58 5.58
CA LEU A 160 -19.96 14.85 6.09
C LEU A 160 -20.46 15.74 4.95
N ARG A 161 -19.79 15.75 3.81
CA ARG A 161 -20.06 16.62 2.67
C ARG A 161 -21.53 16.66 2.24
N PRO A 162 -22.22 15.54 1.94
CA PRO A 162 -23.63 15.55 1.57
C PRO A 162 -24.57 15.94 2.73
N ARG A 163 -24.15 15.73 3.98
CA ARG A 163 -24.94 16.07 5.19
C ARG A 163 -24.82 17.54 5.57
N GLN A 164 -23.81 18.23 5.07
CA GLN A 164 -23.49 19.62 5.40
C GLN A 164 -23.25 20.44 4.11
N PRO A 165 -24.26 20.62 3.25
CA PRO A 165 -24.09 21.28 1.95
C PRO A 165 -23.58 22.72 2.07
N LYS A 166 -23.85 23.42 3.16
CA LYS A 166 -23.33 24.78 3.42
C LYS A 166 -21.80 24.82 3.63
N HIS A 167 -21.20 23.68 3.95
CA HIS A 167 -19.76 23.52 4.17
C HIS A 167 -19.10 22.64 3.12
N ALA A 168 -19.83 22.29 2.05
CA ALA A 168 -19.32 21.40 1.00
C ALA A 168 -18.06 21.98 0.34
N GLU A 169 -18.06 23.26 0.01
CA GLU A 169 -16.91 23.94 -0.61
C GLU A 169 -15.67 23.90 0.30
N PHE A 170 -15.81 24.21 1.59
CA PHE A 170 -14.74 24.08 2.57
C PHE A 170 -14.18 22.66 2.62
N ILE A 171 -15.06 21.66 2.65
CA ILE A 171 -14.68 20.25 2.68
C ILE A 171 -13.91 19.86 1.40
N ASP A 172 -14.44 20.25 0.24
CA ASP A 172 -13.82 19.94 -1.06
C ASP A 172 -12.41 20.55 -1.16
N LYS A 173 -12.23 21.80 -0.72
CA LYS A 173 -10.93 22.46 -0.68
C LYS A 173 -9.97 21.78 0.30
N CYS A 174 -10.45 21.38 1.47
CA CYS A 174 -9.64 20.61 2.43
C CYS A 174 -9.17 19.28 1.84
N LEU A 175 -10.05 18.55 1.18
CA LEU A 175 -9.73 17.28 0.53
C LEU A 175 -8.74 17.50 -0.62
N ALA A 176 -8.97 18.52 -1.45
CA ALA A 176 -8.10 18.85 -2.58
C ALA A 176 -6.66 19.19 -2.14
N VAL A 177 -6.49 20.01 -1.09
CA VAL A 177 -5.16 20.33 -0.55
C VAL A 177 -4.47 19.10 0.00
N ARG A 178 -5.19 18.26 0.76
CA ARG A 178 -4.62 17.04 1.33
C ARG A 178 -4.18 16.04 0.28
N ASP A 179 -4.97 15.86 -0.77
CA ASP A 179 -4.66 14.97 -1.87
C ASP A 179 -3.41 15.42 -2.61
N ARG A 180 -3.34 16.69 -3.04
CA ARG A 180 -2.17 17.25 -3.72
C ARG A 180 -0.90 17.18 -2.86
N ARG A 181 -0.98 17.53 -1.58
CA ARG A 181 0.17 17.42 -0.66
C ARG A 181 0.60 15.98 -0.45
N LYS A 182 -0.34 15.03 -0.43
CA LYS A 182 -0.01 13.60 -0.39
C LYS A 182 0.73 13.18 -1.66
N ILE A 183 0.29 13.62 -2.84
CA ILE A 183 0.96 13.33 -4.11
C ILE A 183 2.37 13.91 -4.09
N ILE A 184 2.51 15.18 -3.74
CA ILE A 184 3.82 15.86 -3.67
C ILE A 184 4.74 15.11 -2.71
N GLY A 185 4.36 14.93 -1.46
CA GLY A 185 5.23 14.38 -0.42
C GLY A 185 5.51 12.89 -0.57
N THR A 186 4.56 12.12 -1.12
CA THR A 186 4.70 10.65 -1.23
C THR A 186 5.42 10.26 -2.51
N TYR A 187 5.10 10.91 -3.64
CA TYR A 187 5.56 10.48 -4.96
C TYR A 187 6.59 11.45 -5.56
N LEU A 188 6.29 12.74 -5.60
CA LEU A 188 7.15 13.71 -6.28
C LEU A 188 8.38 14.13 -5.48
N GLU A 189 8.38 13.96 -4.16
CA GLU A 189 9.54 14.19 -3.28
C GLU A 189 10.26 12.91 -2.85
N ALA A 190 9.83 11.75 -3.37
CA ALA A 190 10.51 10.50 -3.08
C ALA A 190 11.98 10.56 -3.53
N LYS A 191 12.87 10.12 -2.66
CA LYS A 191 14.30 10.10 -2.96
C LYS A 191 14.63 9.04 -3.99
N ILE A 192 15.35 9.40 -5.03
CA ILE A 192 15.84 8.49 -6.07
C ILE A 192 17.28 8.07 -5.80
N HIS A 193 17.71 7.04 -6.50
CA HIS A 193 19.11 6.60 -6.50
C HIS A 193 19.99 7.49 -7.35
N THR A 194 21.31 7.43 -7.13
CA THR A 194 22.31 8.27 -7.83
C THR A 194 22.38 8.01 -9.33
N ASP A 195 21.84 6.89 -9.79
CA ASP A 195 21.75 6.51 -11.20
C ASP A 195 20.44 7.01 -11.88
N GLY A 196 19.67 7.88 -11.21
CA GLY A 196 18.45 8.46 -11.75
C GLY A 196 17.24 7.50 -11.73
N ARG A 197 17.35 6.34 -11.07
CA ARG A 197 16.29 5.35 -11.04
C ARG A 197 15.50 5.38 -9.75
N MET A 198 14.18 5.20 -9.87
CA MET A 198 13.30 4.92 -8.76
C MET A 198 13.29 3.42 -8.48
N ARG A 199 13.46 3.05 -7.22
CA ARG A 199 13.39 1.67 -6.77
C ARG A 199 12.36 1.52 -5.65
N THR A 200 11.99 0.30 -5.39
CA THR A 200 11.12 -0.10 -4.29
C THR A 200 11.63 -1.42 -3.73
N SER A 201 11.33 -1.72 -2.50
CA SER A 201 11.58 -3.04 -1.94
C SER A 201 10.27 -3.84 -1.92
N TYR A 202 10.26 -5.00 -2.54
CA TYR A 202 9.10 -5.88 -2.59
C TYR A 202 9.15 -6.92 -1.48
N ARG A 203 8.02 -7.17 -0.85
CA ARG A 203 7.87 -8.19 0.19
C ARG A 203 6.78 -9.17 -0.19
N THR A 204 7.14 -10.44 -0.25
CA THR A 204 6.22 -11.56 -0.55
C THR A 204 5.54 -12.12 0.70
N SER A 205 5.95 -11.67 1.89
CA SER A 205 5.50 -12.18 3.19
C SER A 205 4.90 -11.11 4.10
N ALA A 206 4.49 -9.97 3.54
CA ALA A 206 3.98 -8.85 4.34
C ALA A 206 2.45 -8.79 4.41
N THR A 207 1.77 -9.66 3.71
CA THR A 207 0.30 -9.77 3.71
C THR A 207 -0.11 -11.22 3.94
N ASP A 208 -1.16 -11.43 4.70
CA ASP A 208 -1.80 -12.72 4.95
C ASP A 208 -2.51 -13.29 3.72
N THR A 209 -2.87 -12.43 2.76
CA THR A 209 -3.52 -12.80 1.50
C THR A 209 -2.55 -13.25 0.41
N GLY A 210 -1.23 -13.26 0.65
CA GLY A 210 -0.21 -13.58 -0.34
C GLY A 210 0.03 -12.50 -1.40
N ARG A 211 -0.59 -11.33 -1.28
CA ARG A 211 -0.29 -10.18 -2.14
C ARG A 211 1.11 -9.65 -1.86
N ILE A 212 1.82 -9.26 -2.92
CA ILE A 212 3.10 -8.57 -2.79
C ILE A 212 2.85 -7.17 -2.26
N SER A 213 3.61 -6.75 -1.26
CA SER A 213 3.64 -5.36 -0.82
C SER A 213 4.94 -4.69 -1.24
N SER A 214 4.94 -3.37 -1.34
CA SER A 214 6.14 -2.62 -1.64
C SER A 214 6.33 -1.41 -0.73
N SER A 215 7.57 -1.01 -0.52
CA SER A 215 7.96 0.08 0.37
C SER A 215 9.26 0.72 -0.11
N LYS A 216 9.71 1.75 0.58
CA LYS A 216 11.07 2.27 0.41
C LYS A 216 12.09 1.15 0.62
N ASP A 217 13.22 1.28 -0.05
CA ASP A 217 14.33 0.35 0.09
C ASP A 217 15.08 0.49 1.44
N VAL A 218 16.08 -0.34 1.63
CA VAL A 218 16.90 -0.37 2.87
C VAL A 218 17.70 0.92 3.10
N PHE A 219 17.87 1.75 2.06
CA PHE A 219 18.53 3.07 2.14
C PHE A 219 17.54 4.21 2.37
N ASN A 220 16.29 3.91 2.66
CA ASN A 220 15.19 4.88 2.79
C ASN A 220 14.98 5.75 1.54
N LYS A 221 15.29 5.18 0.36
CA LYS A 221 15.05 5.75 -0.96
C LYS A 221 13.89 5.03 -1.64
N GLY A 222 13.39 5.63 -2.74
CA GLY A 222 12.26 5.05 -3.44
C GLY A 222 10.92 5.27 -2.73
N MET A 223 9.93 4.53 -3.15
CA MET A 223 8.55 4.60 -2.65
C MET A 223 7.80 3.30 -2.92
N ASN A 224 6.55 3.22 -2.45
CA ASN A 224 5.65 2.14 -2.84
C ASN A 224 5.20 2.35 -4.31
N LEU A 225 5.80 1.62 -5.24
CA LEU A 225 5.49 1.71 -6.67
C LEU A 225 4.13 1.09 -7.04
N GLN A 226 3.56 0.25 -6.18
CA GLN A 226 2.25 -0.38 -6.43
C GLN A 226 1.07 0.59 -6.24
N ASN A 227 1.29 1.70 -5.52
CA ASN A 227 0.22 2.64 -5.15
C ASN A 227 0.32 3.98 -5.90
N VAL A 228 1.13 4.06 -6.97
CA VAL A 228 1.24 5.28 -7.77
C VAL A 228 -0.07 5.49 -8.54
N PRO A 229 -0.78 6.62 -8.34
CA PRO A 229 -2.00 6.92 -9.09
C PRO A 229 -1.74 6.95 -10.59
N GLY A 230 -2.74 6.56 -11.40
CA GLY A 230 -2.60 6.47 -12.85
C GLY A 230 -2.18 7.79 -13.50
N ASP A 231 -2.75 8.90 -13.04
CA ASP A 231 -2.46 10.26 -13.47
C ASP A 231 -1.08 10.79 -13.02
N GLN A 232 -0.37 10.01 -12.18
CA GLN A 232 0.97 10.32 -11.69
C GLN A 232 2.04 9.39 -12.26
N ARG A 233 1.76 8.67 -13.36
CA ARG A 233 2.69 7.71 -13.97
C ARG A 233 3.45 8.25 -15.16
N ASP A 234 3.11 9.41 -15.68
CA ASP A 234 3.65 10.02 -16.90
C ASP A 234 5.14 10.38 -16.83
N TRP A 235 5.67 10.60 -15.64
CA TRP A 235 7.09 10.89 -15.43
C TRP A 235 7.97 9.62 -15.23
N PHE A 236 7.37 8.41 -15.19
CA PHE A 236 8.11 7.17 -15.36
C PHE A 236 8.35 6.95 -16.87
N VAL A 237 9.58 6.64 -17.22
CA VAL A 237 9.96 6.43 -18.60
C VAL A 237 10.64 5.08 -18.80
N PRO A 238 10.42 4.41 -19.94
CA PRO A 238 11.12 3.17 -20.23
C PRO A 238 12.61 3.42 -20.46
N ASP A 239 13.42 2.36 -20.43
CA ASP A 239 14.80 2.41 -20.89
C ASP A 239 14.82 2.72 -22.41
N PRO A 240 15.95 3.27 -22.95
CA PRO A 240 16.09 3.50 -24.38
C PRO A 240 15.72 2.24 -25.18
N ASP A 241 15.04 2.42 -26.29
CA ASP A 241 14.58 1.37 -27.21
C ASP A 241 13.57 0.36 -26.59
N LEU A 242 13.04 0.65 -25.40
CA LEU A 242 11.98 -0.13 -24.77
C LEU A 242 10.67 0.67 -24.67
N ILE A 243 9.58 -0.04 -24.48
CA ILE A 243 8.27 0.52 -24.20
C ILE A 243 7.73 -0.06 -22.90
N PHE A 244 6.87 0.67 -22.22
CA PHE A 244 6.04 0.08 -21.16
C PHE A 244 4.89 -0.70 -21.79
N TRP A 245 4.64 -1.86 -21.24
CA TRP A 245 3.49 -2.68 -21.55
C TRP A 245 2.73 -2.95 -20.26
N GLU A 246 1.43 -2.69 -20.26
CA GLU A 246 0.55 -2.92 -19.10
C GLU A 246 -0.45 -4.02 -19.44
N ALA A 247 -0.60 -4.96 -18.52
CA ALA A 247 -1.62 -5.99 -18.60
C ALA A 247 -2.29 -6.13 -17.23
N ASP A 248 -3.61 -6.09 -17.22
CA ASP A 248 -4.42 -6.33 -16.05
C ASP A 248 -5.43 -7.45 -16.30
N GLY A 249 -5.57 -8.33 -15.31
CA GLY A 249 -6.56 -9.41 -15.36
C GLY A 249 -7.93 -8.87 -14.97
N SER A 250 -8.76 -8.55 -15.96
CA SER A 250 -10.11 -8.02 -15.71
C SER A 250 -10.89 -8.87 -14.71
N GLN A 251 -11.21 -8.30 -13.54
CA GLN A 251 -12.00 -8.91 -12.47
C GLN A 251 -11.47 -10.29 -12.04
N ILE A 252 -10.15 -10.49 -12.01
CA ILE A 252 -9.52 -11.80 -11.82
C ILE A 252 -9.97 -12.48 -10.51
N GLU A 253 -10.12 -11.73 -9.42
CA GLU A 253 -10.53 -12.27 -8.13
C GLU A 253 -11.96 -12.81 -8.20
N ALA A 254 -12.90 -12.09 -8.80
CA ALA A 254 -14.27 -12.50 -8.96
C ALA A 254 -14.39 -13.73 -9.90
N ARG A 255 -13.56 -13.78 -10.95
CA ARG A 255 -13.50 -14.93 -11.87
C ARG A 255 -12.99 -16.20 -11.17
N ILE A 256 -11.93 -16.07 -10.37
CA ILE A 256 -11.40 -17.19 -9.59
C ILE A 256 -12.43 -17.64 -8.56
N THR A 257 -13.09 -16.72 -7.87
CA THR A 257 -14.15 -17.04 -6.90
C THR A 257 -15.29 -17.82 -7.55
N ALA A 258 -15.78 -17.37 -8.72
CA ALA A 258 -16.81 -18.06 -9.48
C ALA A 258 -16.40 -19.48 -9.88
N TYR A 259 -15.13 -19.64 -10.30
CA TYR A 259 -14.59 -20.94 -10.68
C TYR A 259 -14.47 -21.90 -9.48
N VAL A 260 -13.90 -21.42 -8.36
CA VAL A 260 -13.72 -22.22 -7.14
C VAL A 260 -15.06 -22.60 -6.50
N ALA A 261 -16.03 -21.68 -6.51
CA ALA A 261 -17.39 -21.93 -6.04
C ALA A 261 -18.23 -22.78 -6.99
N ASN A 262 -17.73 -23.06 -8.21
CA ASN A 262 -18.46 -23.70 -9.30
C ASN A 262 -19.80 -23.01 -9.61
N ASP A 263 -19.82 -21.68 -9.54
CA ASP A 263 -21.01 -20.87 -9.82
C ASP A 263 -21.18 -20.64 -11.32
N HIS A 264 -22.03 -21.48 -11.93
CA HIS A 264 -22.27 -21.45 -13.37
C HIS A 264 -22.86 -20.12 -13.85
N ASN A 265 -23.72 -19.45 -13.05
CA ASN A 265 -24.34 -18.19 -13.44
C ASN A 265 -23.30 -17.07 -13.48
N TYR A 266 -22.42 -17.03 -12.48
CA TYR A 266 -21.33 -16.07 -12.43
C TYR A 266 -20.31 -16.29 -13.56
N MET A 267 -19.91 -17.54 -13.79
CA MET A 267 -19.02 -17.89 -14.91
C MET A 267 -19.62 -17.53 -16.27
N GLN A 268 -20.93 -17.76 -16.46
CA GLN A 268 -21.62 -17.38 -17.68
C GLN A 268 -21.67 -15.87 -17.87
N GLY A 269 -21.94 -15.10 -16.81
CA GLY A 269 -21.91 -13.64 -16.82
C GLY A 269 -20.58 -13.08 -17.33
N PHE A 270 -19.46 -13.63 -16.87
CA PHE A 270 -18.13 -13.23 -17.36
C PHE A 270 -17.90 -13.59 -18.83
N LYS A 271 -18.40 -14.74 -19.31
CA LYS A 271 -18.31 -15.11 -20.73
C LYS A 271 -19.12 -14.20 -21.64
N GLU A 272 -20.26 -13.73 -21.16
CA GLU A 272 -21.15 -12.79 -21.85
C GLU A 272 -20.69 -11.33 -21.75
N GLY A 273 -19.61 -11.05 -21.00
CA GLY A 273 -19.09 -9.71 -20.82
C GLY A 273 -19.97 -8.81 -19.94
N ARG A 274 -20.82 -9.39 -19.08
CA ARG A 274 -21.69 -8.66 -18.17
C ARG A 274 -20.87 -8.00 -17.07
N ASP A 275 -21.29 -6.82 -16.61
CA ASP A 275 -20.71 -6.15 -15.45
C ASP A 275 -21.32 -6.72 -14.17
N ILE A 276 -20.65 -7.74 -13.65
CA ILE A 276 -21.09 -8.46 -12.45
C ILE A 276 -21.14 -7.55 -11.21
N HIS A 277 -20.29 -6.52 -11.13
CA HIS A 277 -20.32 -5.58 -10.00
C HIS A 277 -21.58 -4.72 -10.04
N THR A 278 -21.95 -4.22 -11.19
CA THR A 278 -23.21 -3.49 -11.38
C THR A 278 -24.43 -4.40 -11.11
N GLU A 279 -24.44 -5.63 -11.63
CA GLU A 279 -25.52 -6.58 -11.36
C GLU A 279 -25.67 -6.89 -9.86
N ASN A 280 -24.56 -7.12 -9.16
CA ASN A 280 -24.57 -7.34 -7.71
C ASN A 280 -25.08 -6.12 -6.94
N ALA A 281 -24.67 -4.91 -7.33
CA ALA A 281 -25.15 -3.69 -6.70
C ALA A 281 -26.67 -3.52 -6.90
N MET A 282 -27.15 -3.74 -8.11
CA MET A 282 -28.58 -3.73 -8.43
C MET A 282 -29.36 -4.74 -7.57
N ALA A 283 -28.86 -5.95 -7.46
CA ALA A 283 -29.52 -7.01 -6.69
C ALA A 283 -29.49 -6.73 -5.17
N LEU A 284 -28.35 -6.32 -4.63
CA LEU A 284 -28.16 -6.07 -3.21
C LEU A 284 -28.94 -4.86 -2.71
N PHE A 285 -28.86 -3.75 -3.45
CA PHE A 285 -29.48 -2.49 -3.06
C PHE A 285 -30.88 -2.28 -3.64
N ARG A 286 -31.32 -3.18 -4.53
CA ARG A 286 -32.61 -3.12 -5.23
C ARG A 286 -32.82 -1.78 -5.97
N ILE A 287 -31.79 -1.31 -6.64
CA ILE A 287 -31.76 -0.08 -7.42
C ILE A 287 -31.55 -0.39 -8.92
N PRO A 288 -32.06 0.45 -9.84
CA PRO A 288 -31.84 0.26 -11.26
C PRO A 288 -30.38 0.58 -11.65
N GLU A 289 -29.95 0.06 -12.79
CA GLU A 289 -28.57 0.25 -13.33
C GLU A 289 -28.19 1.74 -13.43
N SER A 290 -29.12 2.59 -13.86
CA SER A 290 -28.87 4.04 -13.97
C SER A 290 -28.41 4.65 -12.64
N GLN A 291 -29.03 4.25 -11.52
CA GLN A 291 -28.63 4.75 -10.20
C GLN A 291 -27.28 4.19 -9.74
N VAL A 292 -26.93 2.97 -10.15
CA VAL A 292 -25.59 2.43 -9.85
C VAL A 292 -24.53 3.24 -10.56
N ARG A 293 -24.73 3.57 -11.83
CA ARG A 293 -23.80 4.38 -12.63
C ARG A 293 -23.66 5.80 -12.07
N ASP A 294 -24.77 6.44 -11.73
CA ASP A 294 -24.76 7.78 -11.11
C ASP A 294 -23.95 7.83 -9.80
N ILE A 295 -24.02 6.77 -8.98
CA ILE A 295 -23.24 6.66 -7.75
C ILE A 295 -21.74 6.49 -8.07
N VAL A 296 -21.39 5.70 -9.06
CA VAL A 296 -19.99 5.46 -9.46
C VAL A 296 -19.40 6.69 -10.11
N GLU A 297 -20.10 7.35 -11.01
CA GLU A 297 -19.65 8.58 -11.69
C GLU A 297 -19.59 9.78 -10.75
N GLY A 298 -20.44 9.86 -9.76
CA GLY A 298 -20.45 10.92 -8.74
C GLY A 298 -19.37 10.77 -7.65
N THR A 299 -18.59 9.68 -7.67
CA THR A 299 -17.49 9.42 -6.71
C THR A 299 -16.09 9.73 -7.28
N HIS A 300 -16.01 10.27 -8.49
CA HIS A 300 -14.76 10.72 -9.12
C HIS A 300 -14.50 12.21 -8.94
#